data_8c840ebbd898867786bfe3cb651ac9e4
#
_entry.id   8c840ebbd898867786bfe3cb651ac9e4
#
_cell.length_a   1.000
_cell.length_b   1.000
_cell.length_c   1.000
_cell.angle_alpha   90.00
_cell.angle_beta   90.00
_cell.angle_gamma   90.00
#
_symmetry.space_group_name_H-M   'P 1'
#
loop_
_entity.id
_entity.type
_entity.pdbx_description
1 polymer ?
#
loop_
_entity_poly.entity_id
_entity_poly.type
_entity_poly.pdbx_seq_one_letter_code
_entity_poly.pdbx_strand_id
1 'polypeptide(L)'
;MSGNTPQVALVTGASRGIGAAIAQQLAREGFTVIGTATSDDGAAKISAALSAHADCRGATLDVNDGAAAEALIDGILKQHGGLHVLVNNAGITRDTLAMRMKDEDWDAVTDTNLKAVFRMSRAVMRPMMKQRYGRIISITSVVGASGNPGQANYAAAKAGVVGMTRALARELGSRGITVNCVAPGFIATDMTAALPDEQQKALLGQIPLGHLGQPEDIAHAVAYLASARAGYITGQELHVNGGMFMA
;
A
#
# COMPACT_ATOMS: atom_id res chain seq x y z
N MET A 1 6.90 -33.13 9.54
CA MET A 1 6.08 -32.09 8.94
C MET A 1 6.23 -30.85 9.80
N SER A 2 7.15 -29.94 9.48
CA SER A 2 7.27 -28.65 10.16
C SER A 2 6.05 -27.83 9.76
N GLY A 3 5.11 -27.65 10.68
CA GLY A 3 3.95 -26.80 10.52
C GLY A 3 4.45 -25.38 10.20
N ASN A 4 4.31 -25.00 8.94
CA ASN A 4 4.67 -23.65 8.48
C ASN A 4 3.60 -22.70 9.06
N THR A 5 3.91 -22.02 10.15
CA THR A 5 3.01 -21.00 10.70
C THR A 5 2.74 -19.96 9.61
N PRO A 6 1.48 -19.64 9.32
CA PRO A 6 1.17 -18.65 8.28
C PRO A 6 1.90 -17.33 8.51
N GLN A 7 2.44 -16.75 7.45
CA GLN A 7 3.05 -15.43 7.54
C GLN A 7 1.97 -14.37 7.74
N VAL A 8 2.24 -13.37 8.57
CA VAL A 8 1.29 -12.31 8.93
C VAL A 8 1.54 -11.09 8.07
N ALA A 9 0.47 -10.55 7.47
CA ALA A 9 0.47 -9.34 6.66
C ALA A 9 -0.44 -8.27 7.26
N LEU A 10 0.05 -7.05 7.35
CA LEU A 10 -0.71 -5.85 7.70
C LEU A 10 -0.92 -5.01 6.45
N VAL A 11 -2.19 -4.74 6.10
CA VAL A 11 -2.57 -3.94 4.92
C VAL A 11 -3.34 -2.71 5.37
N THR A 12 -2.80 -1.53 5.15
CA THR A 12 -3.50 -0.28 5.53
C THR A 12 -4.50 0.15 4.46
N GLY A 13 -5.67 0.68 4.88
CA GLY A 13 -6.71 1.14 3.96
C GLY A 13 -7.35 0.01 3.12
N ALA A 14 -7.69 -1.11 3.77
CA ALA A 14 -8.12 -2.36 3.13
C ALA A 14 -9.65 -2.50 2.96
N SER A 15 -10.45 -1.45 3.22
CA SER A 15 -11.92 -1.56 3.20
C SER A 15 -12.55 -1.52 1.81
N ARG A 16 -11.80 -1.10 0.79
CA ARG A 16 -12.27 -1.00 -0.62
C ARG A 16 -11.11 -0.91 -1.62
N GLY A 17 -11.45 -1.00 -2.91
CA GLY A 17 -10.52 -0.76 -4.02
C GLY A 17 -9.25 -1.62 -3.96
N ILE A 18 -8.11 -1.02 -4.25
CA ILE A 18 -6.80 -1.68 -4.30
C ILE A 18 -6.48 -2.38 -2.97
N GLY A 19 -6.70 -1.71 -1.84
CA GLY A 19 -6.38 -2.27 -0.53
C GLY A 19 -7.20 -3.52 -0.19
N ALA A 20 -8.49 -3.56 -0.57
CA ALA A 20 -9.33 -4.74 -0.39
C ALA A 20 -8.88 -5.91 -1.28
N ALA A 21 -8.55 -5.63 -2.55
CA ALA A 21 -8.02 -6.64 -3.47
C ALA A 21 -6.70 -7.22 -2.97
N ILE A 22 -5.79 -6.38 -2.46
CA ILE A 22 -4.52 -6.81 -1.87
C ILE A 22 -4.78 -7.72 -0.66
N ALA A 23 -5.65 -7.31 0.26
CA ALA A 23 -5.95 -8.09 1.46
C ALA A 23 -6.52 -9.48 1.10
N GLN A 24 -7.47 -9.54 0.16
CA GLN A 24 -8.03 -10.79 -0.32
C GLN A 24 -7.00 -11.67 -1.03
N GLN A 25 -6.16 -11.10 -1.89
CA GLN A 25 -5.15 -11.86 -2.62
C GLN A 25 -4.11 -12.47 -1.67
N LEU A 26 -3.62 -11.71 -0.70
CA LEU A 26 -2.69 -12.23 0.31
C LEU A 26 -3.33 -13.34 1.16
N ALA A 27 -4.61 -13.19 1.54
CA ALA A 27 -5.33 -14.22 2.28
C ALA A 27 -5.51 -15.51 1.45
N ARG A 28 -5.80 -15.42 0.15
CA ARG A 28 -5.84 -16.57 -0.78
C ARG A 28 -4.49 -17.29 -0.90
N GLU A 29 -3.38 -16.54 -0.77
CA GLU A 29 -2.02 -17.11 -0.79
C GLU A 29 -1.57 -17.65 0.58
N GLY A 30 -2.46 -17.69 1.57
CA GLY A 30 -2.22 -18.31 2.87
C GLY A 30 -1.57 -17.41 3.92
N PHE A 31 -1.57 -16.08 3.70
CA PHE A 31 -1.19 -15.14 4.74
C PHE A 31 -2.31 -14.96 5.76
N THR A 32 -1.97 -14.82 7.03
CA THR A 32 -2.88 -14.22 8.02
C THR A 32 -2.91 -12.71 7.80
N VAL A 33 -4.03 -12.17 7.35
CA VAL A 33 -4.14 -10.76 6.96
C VAL A 33 -4.88 -9.94 8.01
N ILE A 34 -4.24 -8.87 8.48
CA ILE A 34 -4.88 -7.80 9.24
C ILE A 34 -5.03 -6.60 8.30
N GLY A 35 -6.27 -6.31 7.88
CA GLY A 35 -6.59 -5.13 7.08
C GLY A 35 -7.06 -3.98 7.96
N THR A 36 -6.70 -2.72 7.64
CA THR A 36 -7.18 -1.59 8.45
C THR A 36 -8.11 -0.66 7.70
N ALA A 37 -8.99 -0.01 8.45
CA ALA A 37 -9.82 1.10 8.01
C ALA A 37 -9.91 2.15 9.12
N THR A 38 -10.30 3.39 8.78
CA THR A 38 -10.42 4.49 9.74
C THR A 38 -11.67 4.41 10.63
N SER A 39 -12.60 3.50 10.34
CA SER A 39 -13.84 3.32 11.11
C SER A 39 -14.08 1.86 11.47
N ASP A 40 -14.85 1.63 12.53
CA ASP A 40 -15.25 0.28 12.95
C ASP A 40 -16.10 -0.42 11.90
N ASP A 41 -16.98 0.29 11.20
CA ASP A 41 -17.73 -0.26 10.06
C ASP A 41 -16.82 -0.72 8.93
N GLY A 42 -15.77 0.05 8.64
CA GLY A 42 -14.75 -0.34 7.67
C GLY A 42 -13.98 -1.59 8.10
N ALA A 43 -13.60 -1.69 9.37
CA ALA A 43 -12.96 -2.86 9.94
C ALA A 43 -13.88 -4.10 9.92
N ALA A 44 -15.18 -3.92 10.24
CA ALA A 44 -16.17 -4.98 10.15
C ALA A 44 -16.34 -5.49 8.71
N LYS A 45 -16.40 -4.59 7.71
CA LYS A 45 -16.43 -4.96 6.28
C LYS A 45 -15.22 -5.79 5.86
N ILE A 46 -14.01 -5.42 6.30
CA ILE A 46 -12.80 -6.19 6.03
C ILE A 46 -12.91 -7.59 6.66
N SER A 47 -13.32 -7.68 7.92
CA SER A 47 -13.48 -8.96 8.62
C SER A 47 -14.48 -9.87 7.89
N ALA A 48 -15.62 -9.31 7.45
CA ALA A 48 -16.61 -10.05 6.68
C ALA A 48 -16.05 -10.55 5.33
N ALA A 49 -15.32 -9.69 4.61
CA ALA A 49 -14.72 -10.03 3.32
C ALA A 49 -13.62 -11.11 3.42
N LEU A 50 -12.95 -11.20 4.56
CA LEU A 50 -11.87 -12.17 4.82
C LEU A 50 -12.34 -13.39 5.64
N SER A 51 -13.62 -13.52 5.95
CA SER A 51 -14.18 -14.54 6.85
C SER A 51 -13.93 -15.99 6.43
N ALA A 52 -13.70 -16.24 5.13
CA ALA A 52 -13.33 -17.55 4.62
C ALA A 52 -11.87 -17.97 4.94
N HIS A 53 -11.06 -17.06 5.46
CA HIS A 53 -9.65 -17.28 5.76
C HIS A 53 -9.39 -17.17 7.27
N ALA A 54 -8.81 -18.24 7.83
CA ALA A 54 -8.57 -18.32 9.27
C ALA A 54 -7.67 -17.18 9.76
N ASP A 55 -7.99 -16.64 10.94
CA ASP A 55 -7.25 -15.58 11.64
C ASP A 55 -7.12 -14.24 10.89
N CYS A 56 -7.76 -14.12 9.70
CA CYS A 56 -7.82 -12.85 8.97
C CYS A 56 -8.92 -11.95 9.55
N ARG A 57 -8.62 -10.65 9.69
CA ARG A 57 -9.56 -9.70 10.28
C ARG A 57 -9.33 -8.25 9.87
N GLY A 58 -10.32 -7.43 10.08
CA GLY A 58 -10.20 -5.97 10.07
C GLY A 58 -9.79 -5.41 11.43
N ALA A 59 -9.19 -4.24 11.41
CA ALA A 59 -8.88 -3.44 12.58
C ALA A 59 -9.09 -1.95 12.28
N THR A 60 -9.53 -1.18 13.27
CA THR A 60 -9.67 0.27 13.13
C THR A 60 -8.31 0.92 13.35
N LEU A 61 -7.88 1.75 12.39
CA LEU A 61 -6.64 2.52 12.46
C LEU A 61 -6.71 3.74 11.56
N ASP A 62 -6.50 4.93 12.13
CA ASP A 62 -6.01 6.09 11.39
C ASP A 62 -4.47 6.02 11.36
N VAL A 63 -3.89 5.91 10.17
CA VAL A 63 -2.43 5.81 9.98
C VAL A 63 -1.69 7.08 10.44
N ASN A 64 -2.40 8.20 10.63
CA ASN A 64 -1.84 9.43 11.18
C ASN A 64 -1.67 9.37 12.71
N ASP A 65 -2.39 8.47 13.40
CA ASP A 65 -2.21 8.21 14.83
C ASP A 65 -1.05 7.20 15.04
N GLY A 66 0.13 7.75 15.34
CA GLY A 66 1.32 6.93 15.56
C GLY A 66 1.22 6.01 16.77
N ALA A 67 0.54 6.44 17.84
CA ALA A 67 0.37 5.62 19.05
C ALA A 67 -0.56 4.43 18.78
N ALA A 68 -1.69 4.67 18.09
CA ALA A 68 -2.59 3.60 17.67
C ALA A 68 -1.92 2.61 16.72
N ALA A 69 -1.07 3.10 15.80
CA ALA A 69 -0.30 2.26 14.89
C ALA A 69 0.67 1.32 15.64
N GLU A 70 1.44 1.87 16.60
CA GLU A 70 2.34 1.08 17.44
C GLU A 70 1.58 0.05 18.28
N ALA A 71 0.47 0.44 18.91
CA ALA A 71 -0.37 -0.45 19.70
C ALA A 71 -0.95 -1.61 18.86
N LEU A 72 -1.40 -1.33 17.64
CA LEU A 72 -1.88 -2.37 16.72
C LEU A 72 -0.77 -3.36 16.35
N ILE A 73 0.42 -2.86 16.00
CA ILE A 73 1.58 -3.70 15.66
C ILE A 73 1.99 -4.56 16.84
N ASP A 74 2.07 -3.99 18.04
CA ASP A 74 2.38 -4.75 19.27
C ASP A 74 1.33 -5.84 19.55
N GLY A 75 0.05 -5.54 19.32
CA GLY A 75 -1.04 -6.52 19.42
C GLY A 75 -0.86 -7.69 18.45
N ILE A 76 -0.51 -7.39 17.19
CA ILE A 76 -0.23 -8.40 16.16
C ILE A 76 0.96 -9.28 16.57
N LEU A 77 2.04 -8.67 17.04
CA LEU A 77 3.24 -9.40 17.47
C LEU A 77 2.97 -10.32 18.67
N LYS A 78 2.16 -9.86 19.63
CA LYS A 78 1.74 -10.68 20.80
C LYS A 78 0.86 -11.85 20.38
N GLN A 79 -0.08 -11.62 19.46
CA GLN A 79 -1.06 -12.63 19.03
C GLN A 79 -0.45 -13.69 18.10
N HIS A 80 0.40 -13.28 17.16
CA HIS A 80 0.86 -14.12 16.06
C HIS A 80 2.37 -14.44 16.12
N GLY A 81 3.11 -13.85 17.07
CA GLY A 81 4.56 -14.06 17.23
C GLY A 81 5.45 -13.34 16.20
N GLY A 82 4.87 -12.71 15.16
CA GLY A 82 5.63 -12.00 14.14
C GLY A 82 4.75 -11.17 13.21
N LEU A 83 5.37 -10.24 12.48
CA LEU A 83 4.75 -9.48 11.39
C LEU A 83 5.70 -9.51 10.20
N HIS A 84 5.28 -10.13 9.10
CA HIS A 84 6.15 -10.52 8.00
C HIS A 84 6.03 -9.58 6.79
N VAL A 85 4.84 -9.03 6.57
CA VAL A 85 4.54 -8.14 5.44
C VAL A 85 3.82 -6.90 5.95
N LEU A 86 4.29 -5.73 5.54
CA LEU A 86 3.57 -4.45 5.67
C LEU A 86 3.25 -3.93 4.28
N VAL A 87 1.96 -3.67 4.03
CA VAL A 87 1.51 -2.97 2.82
C VAL A 87 0.95 -1.60 3.21
N ASN A 88 1.69 -0.55 2.88
CA ASN A 88 1.27 0.82 3.02
C ASN A 88 0.41 1.20 1.81
N ASN A 89 -0.91 1.08 1.94
CA ASN A 89 -1.85 1.41 0.87
C ASN A 89 -2.77 2.58 1.23
N ALA A 90 -3.02 2.85 2.51
CA ALA A 90 -3.83 4.00 2.92
C ALA A 90 -3.32 5.31 2.32
N GLY A 91 -4.23 6.12 1.80
CA GLY A 91 -3.88 7.40 1.19
C GLY A 91 -5.12 8.23 0.88
N ILE A 92 -4.89 9.52 0.68
CA ILE A 92 -5.91 10.51 0.33
C ILE A 92 -5.42 11.39 -0.83
N THR A 93 -6.36 12.07 -1.51
CA THR A 93 -6.08 13.17 -2.43
C THR A 93 -6.79 14.45 -1.96
N ARG A 94 -6.21 15.59 -2.28
CA ARG A 94 -6.77 16.94 -2.16
C ARG A 94 -6.30 17.70 -3.37
N ASP A 95 -7.03 17.52 -4.48
CA ASP A 95 -6.59 17.97 -5.80
C ASP A 95 -7.04 19.40 -6.02
N THR A 96 -6.08 20.28 -6.27
CA THR A 96 -6.29 21.67 -6.68
C THR A 96 -5.02 22.23 -7.32
N LEU A 97 -5.16 23.20 -8.24
CA LEU A 97 -4.00 23.84 -8.86
C LEU A 97 -3.07 24.46 -7.81
N ALA A 98 -1.76 24.32 -7.99
CA ALA A 98 -0.75 24.73 -7.01
C ALA A 98 -0.94 26.19 -6.51
N MET A 99 -1.31 27.12 -7.40
CA MET A 99 -1.55 28.53 -7.02
C MET A 99 -2.77 28.74 -6.11
N ARG A 100 -3.64 27.74 -5.95
CA ARG A 100 -4.84 27.78 -5.10
C ARG A 100 -4.79 26.74 -3.97
N MET A 101 -3.74 25.93 -3.94
CA MET A 101 -3.56 24.88 -2.92
C MET A 101 -3.30 25.53 -1.57
N LYS A 102 -4.07 25.14 -0.57
CA LYS A 102 -3.89 25.58 0.80
C LYS A 102 -2.85 24.71 1.51
N ASP A 103 -2.17 25.30 2.49
CA ASP A 103 -1.17 24.56 3.29
C ASP A 103 -1.83 23.39 4.03
N GLU A 104 -3.10 23.52 4.47
CA GLU A 104 -3.82 22.43 5.13
C GLU A 104 -4.07 21.23 4.19
N ASP A 105 -4.32 21.47 2.90
CA ASP A 105 -4.49 20.41 1.90
C ASP A 105 -3.15 19.76 1.56
N TRP A 106 -2.08 20.54 1.52
CA TRP A 106 -0.71 20.06 1.37
C TRP A 106 -0.33 19.17 2.56
N ASP A 107 -0.50 19.65 3.78
CA ASP A 107 -0.14 18.96 5.01
C ASP A 107 -0.96 17.66 5.18
N ALA A 108 -2.26 17.70 4.96
CA ALA A 108 -3.10 16.51 5.05
C ALA A 108 -2.65 15.39 4.11
N VAL A 109 -2.28 15.74 2.86
CA VAL A 109 -1.81 14.76 1.87
C VAL A 109 -0.41 14.25 2.22
N THR A 110 0.52 15.12 2.58
CA THR A 110 1.89 14.71 2.93
C THR A 110 1.94 13.95 4.25
N ASP A 111 1.14 14.32 5.24
CA ASP A 111 1.04 13.58 6.50
C ASP A 111 0.53 12.15 6.27
N THR A 112 -0.52 11.98 5.48
CA THR A 112 -1.11 10.66 5.25
C THR A 112 -0.30 9.83 4.25
N ASN A 113 0.10 10.41 3.11
CA ASN A 113 0.69 9.64 2.01
C ASN A 113 2.21 9.48 2.09
N LEU A 114 2.89 10.22 2.97
CA LEU A 114 4.34 10.12 3.14
C LEU A 114 4.74 9.89 4.60
N LYS A 115 4.36 10.79 5.51
CA LYS A 115 4.79 10.71 6.91
C LYS A 115 4.20 9.50 7.64
N ALA A 116 2.93 9.16 7.39
CA ALA A 116 2.33 7.95 7.94
C ALA A 116 3.00 6.68 7.37
N VAL A 117 3.33 6.66 6.07
CA VAL A 117 4.08 5.54 5.45
C VAL A 117 5.44 5.35 6.13
N PHE A 118 6.15 6.45 6.42
CA PHE A 118 7.40 6.40 7.19
C PHE A 118 7.18 5.84 8.60
N ARG A 119 6.15 6.32 9.33
CA ARG A 119 5.85 5.88 10.70
C ARG A 119 5.52 4.39 10.76
N MET A 120 4.63 3.92 9.88
CA MET A 120 4.26 2.51 9.76
C MET A 120 5.48 1.64 9.44
N SER A 121 6.29 2.06 8.46
CA SER A 121 7.52 1.34 8.10
C SER A 121 8.49 1.26 9.27
N ARG A 122 8.74 2.38 9.97
CA ARG A 122 9.61 2.44 11.14
C ARG A 122 9.14 1.52 12.27
N ALA A 123 7.84 1.47 12.53
CA ALA A 123 7.27 0.64 13.60
C ALA A 123 7.49 -0.86 13.39
N VAL A 124 7.52 -1.33 12.13
CA VAL A 124 7.76 -2.75 11.82
C VAL A 124 9.24 -3.12 11.67
N MET A 125 10.15 -2.14 11.53
CA MET A 125 11.58 -2.44 11.31
C MET A 125 12.19 -3.30 12.41
N ARG A 126 12.02 -2.91 13.68
CA ARG A 126 12.65 -3.60 14.81
C ARG A 126 12.20 -5.05 14.93
N PRO A 127 10.90 -5.39 14.91
CA PRO A 127 10.46 -6.78 14.89
C PRO A 127 10.93 -7.54 13.65
N MET A 128 10.88 -6.97 12.44
CA MET A 128 11.36 -7.60 11.21
C MET A 128 12.88 -7.85 11.25
N MET A 129 13.67 -6.92 11.79
CA MET A 129 15.12 -7.12 11.99
C MET A 129 15.42 -8.25 12.97
N LYS A 130 14.64 -8.39 14.04
CA LYS A 130 14.78 -9.46 15.04
C LYS A 130 14.48 -10.83 14.43
N GLN A 131 13.44 -10.94 13.61
CA GLN A 131 13.07 -12.18 12.90
C GLN A 131 13.91 -12.46 11.65
N ARG A 132 14.75 -11.49 11.20
CA ARG A 132 15.60 -11.54 10.00
C ARG A 132 14.79 -11.85 8.72
N TYR A 133 13.60 -11.34 8.66
CA TYR A 133 12.69 -11.43 7.51
C TYR A 133 11.69 -10.28 7.54
N GLY A 134 11.40 -9.70 6.40
CA GLY A 134 10.36 -8.68 6.24
C GLY A 134 10.16 -8.29 4.79
N ARG A 135 8.93 -7.85 4.51
CA ARG A 135 8.52 -7.28 3.23
C ARG A 135 7.77 -5.98 3.52
N ILE A 136 8.33 -4.85 3.13
CA ILE A 136 7.67 -3.55 3.22
C ILE A 136 7.34 -3.12 1.80
N ILE A 137 6.05 -2.98 1.50
CA ILE A 137 5.56 -2.66 0.16
C ILE A 137 4.67 -1.41 0.28
N SER A 138 4.99 -0.36 -0.47
CA SER A 138 4.22 0.88 -0.46
C SER A 138 3.54 1.11 -1.79
N ILE A 139 2.24 1.42 -1.77
CA ILE A 139 1.49 1.78 -2.97
C ILE A 139 1.77 3.25 -3.28
N THR A 140 2.52 3.46 -4.36
CA THR A 140 2.82 4.78 -4.91
C THR A 140 1.79 5.18 -5.97
N SER A 141 2.20 5.75 -7.05
CA SER A 141 1.35 6.09 -8.21
C SER A 141 2.23 6.47 -9.39
N VAL A 142 1.75 6.23 -10.59
CA VAL A 142 2.35 6.79 -11.81
C VAL A 142 2.51 8.32 -11.71
N VAL A 143 1.60 9.00 -11.01
CA VAL A 143 1.64 10.45 -10.78
C VAL A 143 2.90 10.89 -10.01
N GLY A 144 3.46 10.05 -9.16
CA GLY A 144 4.73 10.32 -8.47
C GLY A 144 5.92 10.44 -9.42
N ALA A 145 5.87 9.77 -10.58
CA ALA A 145 6.92 9.80 -11.60
C ALA A 145 6.61 10.82 -12.72
N SER A 146 5.37 10.85 -13.22
CA SER A 146 5.00 11.70 -14.36
C SER A 146 4.53 13.12 -13.96
N GLY A 147 4.08 13.30 -12.71
CA GLY A 147 3.30 14.46 -12.31
C GLY A 147 1.88 14.43 -12.86
N ASN A 148 1.00 15.26 -12.29
CA ASN A 148 -0.33 15.53 -12.83
C ASN A 148 -0.79 16.93 -12.38
N PRO A 149 -1.35 17.76 -13.28
CA PRO A 149 -1.89 19.07 -12.90
C PRO A 149 -2.89 18.95 -11.75
N GLY A 150 -2.77 19.82 -10.75
CA GLY A 150 -3.64 19.82 -9.58
C GLY A 150 -3.23 18.85 -8.46
N GLN A 151 -2.18 18.07 -8.63
CA GLN A 151 -1.74 17.05 -7.67
C GLN A 151 -0.29 17.26 -7.18
N ALA A 152 0.14 18.49 -7.03
CA ALA A 152 1.52 18.80 -6.59
C ALA A 152 1.85 18.14 -5.23
N ASN A 153 0.94 18.21 -4.25
CA ASN A 153 1.06 17.56 -2.94
C ASN A 153 1.12 16.03 -3.05
N TYR A 154 0.24 15.44 -3.83
CA TYR A 154 0.15 13.99 -4.02
C TYR A 154 1.39 13.45 -4.76
N ALA A 155 1.79 14.11 -5.86
CA ALA A 155 2.99 13.75 -6.61
C ALA A 155 4.25 13.84 -5.74
N ALA A 156 4.41 14.91 -4.98
CA ALA A 156 5.53 15.08 -4.05
C ALA A 156 5.56 13.96 -2.98
N ALA A 157 4.41 13.64 -2.38
CA ALA A 157 4.32 12.58 -1.39
C ALA A 157 4.69 11.21 -1.98
N LYS A 158 4.12 10.85 -3.15
CA LYS A 158 4.38 9.55 -3.80
C LYS A 158 5.82 9.42 -4.29
N ALA A 159 6.40 10.46 -4.86
CA ALA A 159 7.83 10.51 -5.21
C ALA A 159 8.73 10.40 -3.95
N GLY A 160 8.35 11.07 -2.85
CA GLY A 160 9.06 10.98 -1.57
C GLY A 160 9.10 9.56 -1.00
N VAL A 161 8.00 8.80 -1.13
CA VAL A 161 7.94 7.38 -0.73
C VAL A 161 8.96 6.55 -1.53
N VAL A 162 9.14 6.80 -2.82
CA VAL A 162 10.12 6.08 -3.66
C VAL A 162 11.55 6.36 -3.19
N GLY A 163 11.88 7.62 -2.93
CA GLY A 163 13.18 8.01 -2.38
C GLY A 163 13.45 7.35 -1.02
N MET A 164 12.47 7.40 -0.12
CA MET A 164 12.52 6.74 1.19
C MET A 164 12.70 5.22 1.06
N THR A 165 11.98 4.58 0.14
CA THR A 165 12.07 3.13 -0.13
C THR A 165 13.50 2.72 -0.47
N ARG A 166 14.19 3.47 -1.31
CA ARG A 166 15.60 3.22 -1.68
C ARG A 166 16.55 3.34 -0.48
N ALA A 167 16.34 4.32 0.40
CA ALA A 167 17.12 4.47 1.62
C ALA A 167 16.91 3.29 2.56
N LEU A 168 15.65 2.95 2.86
CA LEU A 168 15.32 1.84 3.75
C LEU A 168 15.78 0.49 3.21
N ALA A 169 15.74 0.28 1.89
CA ALA A 169 16.25 -0.94 1.26
C ALA A 169 17.76 -1.13 1.53
N ARG A 170 18.54 -0.05 1.50
CA ARG A 170 19.98 -0.08 1.85
C ARG A 170 20.22 -0.37 3.32
N GLU A 171 19.42 0.22 4.22
CA GLU A 171 19.55 0.03 5.66
C GLU A 171 19.17 -1.39 6.13
N LEU A 172 18.14 -1.98 5.51
CA LEU A 172 17.50 -3.19 6.00
C LEU A 172 17.91 -4.48 5.26
N GLY A 173 18.53 -4.34 4.08
CA GLY A 173 18.86 -5.48 3.21
C GLY A 173 19.70 -6.55 3.90
N SER A 174 20.70 -6.16 4.72
CA SER A 174 21.55 -7.10 5.47
C SER A 174 20.78 -7.93 6.52
N ARG A 175 19.53 -7.57 6.80
CA ARG A 175 18.63 -8.26 7.72
C ARG A 175 17.60 -9.15 7.05
N GLY A 176 17.70 -9.36 5.73
CA GLY A 176 16.75 -10.16 4.96
C GLY A 176 15.39 -9.47 4.73
N ILE A 177 15.35 -8.13 4.85
CA ILE A 177 14.15 -7.32 4.66
C ILE A 177 14.24 -6.65 3.29
N THR A 178 13.18 -6.78 2.49
CA THR A 178 13.06 -6.03 1.23
C THR A 178 12.07 -4.89 1.39
N VAL A 179 12.35 -3.77 0.73
CA VAL A 179 11.50 -2.57 0.74
C VAL A 179 11.29 -2.14 -0.70
N ASN A 180 10.03 -2.16 -1.17
CA ASN A 180 9.68 -1.89 -2.56
C ASN A 180 8.41 -1.03 -2.66
N CYS A 181 8.20 -0.46 -3.83
CA CYS A 181 6.98 0.23 -4.22
C CYS A 181 6.26 -0.52 -5.34
N VAL A 182 4.93 -0.37 -5.37
CA VAL A 182 4.10 -0.66 -6.55
C VAL A 182 3.45 0.65 -6.95
N ALA A 183 3.61 1.03 -8.23
CA ALA A 183 3.08 2.26 -8.81
C ALA A 183 1.91 1.95 -9.75
N PRO A 184 0.66 2.05 -9.28
CA PRO A 184 -0.50 1.91 -10.13
C PRO A 184 -0.58 3.03 -11.17
N GLY A 185 -1.11 2.68 -12.36
CA GLY A 185 -1.68 3.64 -13.29
C GLY A 185 -3.13 3.97 -12.95
N PHE A 186 -3.97 4.15 -13.97
CA PHE A 186 -5.43 4.29 -13.78
C PHE A 186 -6.06 2.92 -13.57
N ILE A 187 -6.63 2.73 -12.38
CA ILE A 187 -7.26 1.49 -11.93
C ILE A 187 -8.77 1.69 -11.83
N ALA A 188 -9.54 0.74 -12.32
CA ALA A 188 -11.00 0.71 -12.23
C ALA A 188 -11.43 0.60 -10.76
N THR A 189 -11.85 1.72 -10.19
CA THR A 189 -12.36 1.85 -8.82
C THR A 189 -13.59 2.75 -8.86
N ASP A 190 -14.32 2.85 -7.73
CA ASP A 190 -15.47 3.77 -7.62
C ASP A 190 -15.10 5.21 -8.05
N MET A 191 -13.86 5.63 -7.85
CA MET A 191 -13.37 6.95 -8.25
C MET A 191 -13.30 7.13 -9.76
N THR A 192 -12.85 6.13 -10.50
CA THR A 192 -12.73 6.18 -11.96
C THR A 192 -14.07 5.94 -12.66
N ALA A 193 -14.95 5.15 -12.06
CA ALA A 193 -16.30 4.90 -12.55
C ALA A 193 -17.21 6.15 -12.54
N ALA A 194 -16.92 7.10 -11.66
CA ALA A 194 -17.67 8.35 -11.54
C ALA A 194 -17.25 9.44 -12.54
N LEU A 195 -16.23 9.19 -13.37
CA LEU A 195 -15.75 10.17 -14.35
C LEU A 195 -16.67 10.26 -15.57
N PRO A 196 -16.88 11.47 -16.15
CA PRO A 196 -17.59 11.64 -17.41
C PRO A 196 -16.93 10.86 -18.56
N ASP A 197 -17.74 10.38 -19.52
CA ASP A 197 -17.30 9.56 -20.66
C ASP A 197 -16.13 10.16 -21.46
N GLU A 198 -16.13 11.48 -21.67
CA GLU A 198 -15.03 12.16 -22.37
C GLU A 198 -13.71 12.10 -21.60
N GLN A 199 -13.78 12.23 -20.26
CA GLN A 199 -12.59 12.12 -19.42
C GLN A 199 -12.10 10.68 -19.38
N GLN A 200 -13.01 9.70 -19.33
CA GLN A 200 -12.64 8.28 -19.41
C GLN A 200 -11.93 7.98 -20.75
N LYS A 201 -12.45 8.46 -21.88
CA LYS A 201 -11.80 8.29 -23.20
C LYS A 201 -10.42 8.94 -23.26
N ALA A 202 -10.27 10.14 -22.70
CA ALA A 202 -9.00 10.85 -22.65
C ALA A 202 -7.96 10.08 -21.80
N LEU A 203 -8.38 9.47 -20.69
CA LEU A 203 -7.54 8.62 -19.86
C LEU A 203 -7.13 7.34 -20.58
N LEU A 204 -8.07 6.66 -21.25
CA LEU A 204 -7.78 5.44 -22.02
C LEU A 204 -6.78 5.70 -23.15
N GLY A 205 -6.83 6.88 -23.78
CA GLY A 205 -5.87 7.28 -24.80
C GLY A 205 -4.43 7.43 -24.31
N GLN A 206 -4.22 7.54 -22.98
CA GLN A 206 -2.89 7.59 -22.37
C GLN A 206 -2.32 6.22 -21.99
N ILE A 207 -3.13 5.16 -22.08
CA ILE A 207 -2.76 3.80 -21.69
C ILE A 207 -2.45 2.98 -22.94
N PRO A 208 -1.19 2.60 -23.20
CA PRO A 208 -0.83 1.76 -24.35
C PRO A 208 -1.63 0.45 -24.46
N LEU A 209 -1.97 -0.18 -23.33
CA LEU A 209 -2.82 -1.39 -23.32
C LEU A 209 -4.29 -1.11 -23.62
N GLY A 210 -4.73 0.15 -23.69
CA GLY A 210 -6.06 0.58 -24.12
C GLY A 210 -7.20 0.31 -23.14
N HIS A 211 -6.92 -0.10 -21.91
CA HIS A 211 -7.93 -0.32 -20.87
C HIS A 211 -7.42 0.07 -19.48
N LEU A 212 -8.33 0.34 -18.54
CA LEU A 212 -7.99 0.53 -17.14
C LEU A 212 -7.49 -0.78 -16.53
N GLY A 213 -6.49 -0.70 -15.65
CA GLY A 213 -6.12 -1.82 -14.81
C GLY A 213 -7.23 -2.15 -13.80
N GLN A 214 -7.23 -3.39 -13.29
CA GLN A 214 -8.12 -3.82 -12.22
C GLN A 214 -7.36 -3.77 -10.87
N PRO A 215 -8.06 -3.61 -9.73
CA PRO A 215 -7.45 -3.70 -8.41
C PRO A 215 -6.63 -5.00 -8.21
N GLU A 216 -7.06 -6.08 -8.86
CA GLU A 216 -6.40 -7.39 -8.86
C GLU A 216 -5.02 -7.36 -9.52
N ASP A 217 -4.79 -6.53 -10.54
CA ASP A 217 -3.48 -6.38 -11.18
C ASP A 217 -2.45 -5.86 -10.19
N ILE A 218 -2.86 -4.90 -9.33
CA ILE A 218 -2.02 -4.37 -8.26
C ILE A 218 -1.84 -5.42 -7.15
N ALA A 219 -2.90 -6.14 -6.80
CA ALA A 219 -2.87 -7.16 -5.77
C ALA A 219 -1.91 -8.31 -6.13
N HIS A 220 -1.87 -8.75 -7.39
CA HIS A 220 -0.93 -9.77 -7.88
C HIS A 220 0.52 -9.29 -7.78
N ALA A 221 0.80 -8.04 -8.16
CA ALA A 221 2.14 -7.45 -8.04
C ALA A 221 2.60 -7.38 -6.57
N VAL A 222 1.70 -6.95 -5.67
CA VAL A 222 1.97 -6.92 -4.21
C VAL A 222 2.20 -8.32 -3.67
N ALA A 223 1.38 -9.29 -4.03
CA ALA A 223 1.51 -10.68 -3.58
C ALA A 223 2.84 -11.29 -4.06
N TYR A 224 3.26 -11.01 -5.30
CA TYR A 224 4.58 -11.41 -5.78
C TYR A 224 5.70 -10.81 -4.91
N LEU A 225 5.68 -9.50 -4.65
CA LEU A 225 6.70 -8.83 -3.84
C LEU A 225 6.67 -9.27 -2.36
N ALA A 226 5.51 -9.69 -1.84
CA ALA A 226 5.35 -10.25 -0.50
C ALA A 226 5.94 -11.67 -0.37
N SER A 227 6.01 -12.40 -1.47
CA SER A 227 6.44 -13.80 -1.50
C SER A 227 7.95 -13.99 -1.32
N ALA A 228 8.37 -15.22 -1.00
CA ALA A 228 9.77 -15.60 -0.94
C ALA A 228 10.47 -15.48 -2.31
N ARG A 229 9.72 -15.59 -3.43
CA ARG A 229 10.25 -15.50 -4.80
C ARG A 229 10.84 -14.13 -5.12
N ALA A 230 10.39 -13.06 -4.46
CA ALA A 230 10.89 -11.71 -4.61
C ALA A 230 12.03 -11.36 -3.62
N GLY A 231 12.65 -12.36 -2.99
CA GLY A 231 13.67 -12.15 -1.95
C GLY A 231 14.94 -11.42 -2.40
N TYR A 232 15.18 -11.30 -3.72
CA TYR A 232 16.31 -10.55 -4.29
C TYR A 232 15.90 -9.22 -4.94
N ILE A 233 14.64 -8.79 -4.74
CA ILE A 233 14.10 -7.53 -5.25
C ILE A 233 13.95 -6.57 -4.07
N THR A 234 14.72 -5.48 -4.07
CA THR A 234 14.62 -4.42 -3.05
C THR A 234 15.00 -3.06 -3.62
N GLY A 235 14.42 -1.99 -3.10
CA GLY A 235 14.62 -0.62 -3.54
C GLY A 235 13.95 -0.29 -4.88
N GLN A 236 13.06 -1.14 -5.39
CA GLN A 236 12.44 -1.00 -6.69
C GLN A 236 11.07 -0.33 -6.59
N GLU A 237 10.70 0.37 -7.68
CA GLU A 237 9.35 0.80 -7.95
C GLU A 237 8.83 -0.01 -9.16
N LEU A 238 7.89 -0.92 -8.89
CA LEU A 238 7.25 -1.74 -9.90
C LEU A 238 6.04 -1.01 -10.48
N HIS A 239 6.17 -0.56 -11.72
CA HIS A 239 5.08 0.11 -12.43
C HIS A 239 4.05 -0.90 -12.94
N VAL A 240 2.78 -0.73 -12.54
CA VAL A 240 1.62 -1.53 -12.97
C VAL A 240 0.58 -0.56 -13.53
N ASN A 241 0.79 -0.11 -14.76
CA ASN A 241 0.10 1.06 -15.31
C ASN A 241 -0.29 0.94 -16.80
N GLY A 242 -0.26 -0.27 -17.36
CA GLY A 242 -0.61 -0.50 -18.77
C GLY A 242 0.29 0.21 -19.77
N GLY A 243 1.51 0.61 -19.35
CA GLY A 243 2.48 1.31 -20.20
C GLY A 243 2.36 2.84 -20.17
N MET A 244 1.50 3.43 -19.32
CA MET A 244 1.38 4.90 -19.21
C MET A 244 2.71 5.57 -18.88
N PHE A 245 3.55 4.92 -18.11
CA PHE A 245 4.89 5.35 -17.77
C PHE A 245 5.83 4.16 -17.82
N MET A 246 6.94 4.33 -18.52
CA MET A 246 8.01 3.34 -18.69
C MET A 246 9.30 3.95 -18.14
N ALA A 247 9.83 3.40 -17.03
CA ALA A 247 11.07 3.84 -16.39
C ALA A 247 12.28 3.07 -16.95
#